data_0a4ae349529bf1b4c6fcbf72f73509f8
#
_entry.id   0a4ae349529bf1b4c6fcbf72f73509f8
#
_cell.length_a   1.000
_cell.length_b   1.000
_cell.length_c   1.000
_cell.angle_alpha   90.00
_cell.angle_beta   90.00
_cell.angle_gamma   90.00
#
_symmetry.space_group_name_H-M   'P 1'
#
loop_
_entity.id
_entity.type
_entity.pdbx_description
1 polymer ?
#
loop_
_entity_poly.entity_id
_entity_poly.type
_entity_poly.pdbx_seq_one_letter_code
_entity_poly.pdbx_strand_id
1 'polypeptide(L)'
;VSSGSVAAGRSKVKIRHNASIAEKQAMAAIGQNLMMANWQRFFDFPCAQVLLTADDLRDRTRYVNIKNTLREILKHNALPIVNENDTVAVNELKVGDNDNLGAYTALVAQADTLIICSDIDGLYTADPRKDPNATLIEHVSKIDSTIYGLAGGAGTSVGTGGMRTKIEAADKCTSSGIQTLIVNGRKGETFDTLIDG
;
A
#
# COMPACT_ATOMS: atom_id res chain seq x y z
N VAL A 1 2.85 -1.28 5.04
CA VAL A 1 2.57 -2.14 3.88
C VAL A 1 3.62 -1.90 2.82
N SER A 2 4.21 -2.96 2.26
CA SER A 2 5.32 -2.86 1.31
C SER A 2 5.05 -3.72 0.08
N SER A 3 5.23 -3.16 -1.12
CA SER A 3 5.11 -3.85 -2.39
C SER A 3 6.49 -4.12 -3.02
N GLY A 4 6.49 -4.80 -4.18
CA GLY A 4 7.70 -4.99 -4.98
C GLY A 4 8.32 -6.39 -4.89
N SER A 5 7.69 -7.34 -4.20
CA SER A 5 8.15 -8.73 -4.09
C SER A 5 8.42 -9.37 -5.46
N VAL A 6 7.49 -9.27 -6.41
CA VAL A 6 7.68 -9.81 -7.77
C VAL A 6 8.87 -9.17 -8.49
N ALA A 7 9.02 -7.85 -8.38
CA ALA A 7 10.14 -7.13 -9.00
C ALA A 7 11.47 -7.53 -8.36
N ALA A 8 11.52 -7.65 -7.02
CA ALA A 8 12.69 -8.13 -6.31
C ALA A 8 13.07 -9.57 -6.71
N GLY A 9 12.10 -10.47 -6.85
CA GLY A 9 12.35 -11.84 -7.35
C GLY A 9 12.91 -11.86 -8.76
N ARG A 10 12.35 -11.05 -9.66
CA ARG A 10 12.83 -10.91 -11.05
C ARG A 10 14.27 -10.38 -11.14
N SER A 11 14.73 -9.63 -10.16
CA SER A 11 16.13 -9.18 -10.13
C SER A 11 17.13 -10.32 -9.92
N LYS A 12 16.68 -11.45 -9.39
CA LYS A 12 17.52 -12.62 -9.08
C LYS A 12 17.32 -13.77 -10.06
N VAL A 13 16.13 -13.89 -10.64
CA VAL A 13 15.80 -15.00 -11.55
C VAL A 13 15.24 -14.45 -12.85
N LYS A 14 15.86 -14.83 -13.97
CA LYS A 14 15.37 -14.46 -15.29
C LYS A 14 14.12 -15.27 -15.63
N ILE A 15 13.02 -14.60 -15.90
CA ILE A 15 11.78 -15.19 -16.39
C ILE A 15 11.44 -14.66 -17.79
N ARG A 16 10.63 -15.42 -18.54
CA ARG A 16 10.16 -15.01 -19.87
C ARG A 16 9.23 -13.79 -19.79
N HIS A 17 9.11 -13.07 -20.90
CA HIS A 17 8.28 -11.84 -20.96
C HIS A 17 6.81 -12.10 -20.61
N ASN A 18 6.25 -13.26 -21.01
CA ASN A 18 4.86 -13.67 -20.73
C ASN A 18 4.85 -14.71 -19.60
N ALA A 19 5.25 -14.29 -18.40
CA ALA A 19 5.26 -15.15 -17.23
C ALA A 19 3.84 -15.63 -16.86
N SER A 20 3.70 -16.93 -16.62
CA SER A 20 2.47 -17.52 -16.08
C SER A 20 2.16 -16.99 -14.68
N ILE A 21 0.94 -17.23 -14.19
CA ILE A 21 0.56 -16.89 -12.81
C ILE A 21 1.51 -17.58 -11.83
N ALA A 22 1.77 -18.87 -12.01
CA ALA A 22 2.67 -19.63 -11.14
C ALA A 22 4.11 -19.06 -11.14
N GLU A 23 4.62 -18.61 -12.29
CA GLU A 23 5.93 -17.97 -12.36
C GLU A 23 5.94 -16.63 -11.60
N LYS A 24 4.87 -15.84 -11.68
CA LYS A 24 4.73 -14.58 -10.91
C LYS A 24 4.67 -14.86 -9.41
N GLN A 25 3.92 -15.88 -9.00
CA GLN A 25 3.81 -16.32 -7.60
C GLN A 25 5.17 -16.81 -7.08
N ALA A 26 5.91 -17.58 -7.87
CA ALA A 26 7.28 -18.01 -7.52
C ALA A 26 8.21 -16.79 -7.37
N MET A 27 8.13 -15.80 -8.27
CA MET A 27 8.91 -14.57 -8.14
C MET A 27 8.52 -13.76 -6.90
N ALA A 28 7.25 -13.72 -6.57
CA ALA A 28 6.78 -13.08 -5.33
C ALA A 28 7.39 -13.76 -4.10
N ALA A 29 7.39 -15.08 -4.04
CA ALA A 29 7.97 -15.85 -2.93
C ALA A 29 9.48 -15.59 -2.77
N ILE A 30 10.25 -15.63 -3.87
CA ILE A 30 11.69 -15.35 -3.86
C ILE A 30 11.94 -13.89 -3.43
N GLY A 31 11.19 -12.96 -4.02
CA GLY A 31 11.38 -11.52 -3.76
C GLY A 31 10.92 -11.07 -2.40
N GLN A 32 9.91 -11.73 -1.81
CA GLN A 32 9.43 -11.43 -0.47
C GLN A 32 10.54 -11.58 0.59
N ASN A 33 11.33 -12.63 0.48
CA ASN A 33 12.50 -12.84 1.36
C ASN A 33 13.53 -11.72 1.21
N LEU A 34 13.84 -11.30 -0.03
CA LEU A 34 14.76 -10.20 -0.30
C LEU A 34 14.24 -8.87 0.25
N MET A 35 12.95 -8.64 0.11
CA MET A 35 12.29 -7.44 0.63
C MET A 35 12.35 -7.37 2.15
N MET A 36 12.08 -8.47 2.85
CA MET A 36 12.19 -8.55 4.31
C MET A 36 13.63 -8.33 4.80
N ALA A 37 14.61 -8.95 4.14
CA ALA A 37 16.01 -8.73 4.46
C ALA A 37 16.43 -7.27 4.25
N ASN A 38 15.87 -6.59 3.23
CA ASN A 38 16.14 -5.18 2.99
C ASN A 38 15.51 -4.29 4.07
N TRP A 39 14.26 -4.54 4.46
CA TRP A 39 13.62 -3.81 5.55
C TRP A 39 14.37 -3.96 6.86
N GLN A 40 14.79 -5.17 7.24
CA GLN A 40 15.54 -5.41 8.49
C GLN A 40 16.85 -4.62 8.58
N ARG A 41 17.45 -4.25 7.45
CA ARG A 41 18.71 -3.47 7.43
C ARG A 41 18.56 -2.02 7.89
N PHE A 42 17.34 -1.48 7.88
CA PHE A 42 17.08 -0.10 8.28
C PHE A 42 16.76 0.05 9.77
N PHE A 43 16.57 -1.05 10.49
CA PHE A 43 16.13 -1.02 11.88
C PHE A 43 16.96 -1.93 12.76
N ASP A 44 17.29 -1.45 13.98
CA ASP A 44 17.97 -2.22 15.01
C ASP A 44 17.01 -3.15 15.78
N PHE A 45 15.70 -2.97 15.60
CA PHE A 45 14.65 -3.82 16.16
C PHE A 45 14.06 -4.78 15.10
N PRO A 46 13.41 -5.88 15.52
CA PRO A 46 12.94 -6.89 14.58
C PRO A 46 11.86 -6.39 13.63
N CYS A 47 11.94 -6.81 12.35
CA CYS A 47 10.86 -6.70 11.40
C CYS A 47 10.10 -8.03 11.30
N ALA A 48 8.78 -7.99 11.46
CA ALA A 48 7.91 -9.17 11.39
C ALA A 48 7.17 -9.21 10.06
N GLN A 49 7.30 -10.30 9.31
CA GLN A 49 6.54 -10.50 8.07
C GLN A 49 5.10 -10.89 8.36
N VAL A 50 4.15 -10.19 7.72
CA VAL A 50 2.72 -10.53 7.74
C VAL A 50 2.20 -10.58 6.30
N LEU A 51 1.76 -11.76 5.86
CA LEU A 51 1.21 -11.96 4.51
C LEU A 51 -0.28 -12.23 4.62
N LEU A 52 -1.09 -11.44 3.90
CA LEU A 52 -2.54 -11.47 3.95
C LEU A 52 -3.14 -11.71 2.57
N THR A 53 -4.32 -12.33 2.56
CA THR A 53 -5.18 -12.42 1.37
C THR A 53 -6.47 -11.63 1.59
N ALA A 54 -7.23 -11.39 0.53
CA ALA A 54 -8.56 -10.79 0.64
C ALA A 54 -9.51 -11.63 1.51
N ASP A 55 -9.39 -12.96 1.47
CA ASP A 55 -10.20 -13.87 2.28
C ASP A 55 -9.87 -13.75 3.77
N ASP A 56 -8.61 -13.54 4.12
CA ASP A 56 -8.20 -13.33 5.50
C ASP A 56 -8.83 -12.07 6.11
N LEU A 57 -9.04 -11.05 5.28
CA LEU A 57 -9.65 -9.79 5.68
C LEU A 57 -11.19 -9.84 5.74
N ARG A 58 -11.82 -10.77 5.02
CA ARG A 58 -13.28 -10.95 4.98
C ARG A 58 -13.78 -11.91 6.04
N ASP A 59 -13.01 -12.94 6.38
CA ASP A 59 -13.35 -13.91 7.40
C ASP A 59 -13.18 -13.31 8.80
N ARG A 60 -14.26 -13.32 9.59
CA ARG A 60 -14.27 -12.70 10.92
C ARG A 60 -13.23 -13.30 11.87
N THR A 61 -13.04 -14.60 11.85
CA THR A 61 -12.11 -15.29 12.74
C THR A 61 -10.66 -14.93 12.38
N ARG A 62 -10.34 -14.97 11.09
CA ARG A 62 -9.01 -14.59 10.58
C ARG A 62 -8.73 -13.11 10.84
N TYR A 63 -9.70 -12.23 10.61
CA TYR A 63 -9.61 -10.81 10.92
C TYR A 63 -9.22 -10.56 12.39
N VAL A 64 -9.89 -11.22 13.33
CA VAL A 64 -9.57 -11.11 14.77
C VAL A 64 -8.17 -11.63 15.07
N ASN A 65 -7.77 -12.74 14.45
CA ASN A 65 -6.42 -13.30 14.61
C ASN A 65 -5.35 -12.33 14.09
N ILE A 66 -5.56 -11.73 12.91
CA ILE A 66 -4.65 -10.71 12.34
C ILE A 66 -4.51 -9.52 13.30
N LYS A 67 -5.64 -8.99 13.78
CA LYS A 67 -5.66 -7.88 14.75
C LYS A 67 -4.83 -8.21 16.00
N ASN A 68 -5.04 -9.38 16.58
CA ASN A 68 -4.32 -9.81 17.78
C ASN A 68 -2.81 -9.99 17.47
N THR A 69 -2.48 -10.59 16.34
CA THR A 69 -1.09 -10.79 15.90
C THR A 69 -0.37 -9.45 15.71
N LEU A 70 -0.97 -8.49 15.00
CA LEU A 70 -0.38 -7.16 14.83
C LEU A 70 -0.15 -6.46 16.17
N ARG A 71 -1.12 -6.55 17.09
CA ARG A 71 -0.99 -5.99 18.44
C ARG A 71 0.18 -6.61 19.21
N GLU A 72 0.34 -7.93 19.18
CA GLU A 72 1.44 -8.61 19.88
C GLU A 72 2.80 -8.29 19.23
N ILE A 73 2.89 -8.19 17.89
CA ILE A 73 4.11 -7.75 17.20
C ILE A 73 4.54 -6.38 17.70
N LEU A 74 3.62 -5.40 17.70
CA LEU A 74 3.90 -4.03 18.16
C LEU A 74 4.25 -3.99 19.65
N LYS A 75 3.57 -4.76 20.48
CA LYS A 75 3.84 -4.87 21.92
C LYS A 75 5.25 -5.42 22.23
N HIS A 76 5.80 -6.24 21.35
CA HIS A 76 7.16 -6.74 21.40
C HIS A 76 8.19 -5.81 20.73
N ASN A 77 7.83 -4.55 20.45
CA ASN A 77 8.69 -3.58 19.76
C ASN A 77 9.21 -4.07 18.40
N ALA A 78 8.41 -4.88 17.68
CA ALA A 78 8.73 -5.32 16.35
C ALA A 78 7.90 -4.54 15.31
N LEU A 79 8.44 -4.32 14.12
CA LEU A 79 7.76 -3.63 13.03
C LEU A 79 7.07 -4.64 12.11
N PRO A 80 5.72 -4.67 12.03
CA PRO A 80 5.03 -5.52 11.06
C PRO A 80 5.21 -4.96 9.65
N ILE A 81 5.75 -5.76 8.75
CA ILE A 81 5.85 -5.50 7.31
C ILE A 81 4.78 -6.35 6.62
N VAL A 82 3.73 -5.70 6.19
CA VAL A 82 2.56 -6.37 5.60
C VAL A 82 2.67 -6.36 4.07
N ASN A 83 2.28 -7.47 3.43
CA ASN A 83 2.10 -7.57 1.98
C ASN A 83 1.00 -8.59 1.65
N GLU A 84 0.55 -8.60 0.38
CA GLU A 84 -0.35 -9.66 -0.10
C GLU A 84 0.39 -11.01 -0.15
N ASN A 85 -0.30 -12.09 0.21
CA ASN A 85 0.21 -13.45 0.04
C ASN A 85 0.04 -13.90 -1.42
N ASP A 86 0.87 -13.36 -2.29
CA ASP A 86 0.84 -13.65 -3.72
C ASP A 86 0.98 -15.14 -4.06
N THR A 87 1.54 -15.96 -3.15
CA THR A 87 1.73 -17.40 -3.41
C THR A 87 0.43 -18.18 -3.47
N VAL A 88 -0.61 -17.70 -2.79
CA VAL A 88 -1.93 -18.36 -2.73
C VAL A 88 -3.07 -17.46 -3.20
N ALA A 89 -2.80 -16.17 -3.44
CA ALA A 89 -3.82 -15.24 -3.92
C ALA A 89 -4.24 -15.59 -5.34
N VAL A 90 -5.55 -15.73 -5.57
CA VAL A 90 -6.15 -15.92 -6.89
C VAL A 90 -6.58 -14.57 -7.47
N ASN A 91 -6.50 -14.40 -8.78
CA ASN A 91 -6.72 -13.10 -9.43
C ASN A 91 -8.10 -12.49 -9.15
N GLU A 92 -9.13 -13.34 -9.01
CA GLU A 92 -10.51 -12.93 -8.72
C GLU A 92 -10.71 -12.43 -7.29
N LEU A 93 -9.80 -12.78 -6.38
CA LEU A 93 -9.89 -12.51 -4.94
C LEU A 93 -8.72 -11.67 -4.41
N LYS A 94 -7.97 -11.02 -5.29
CA LYS A 94 -6.90 -10.11 -4.86
C LYS A 94 -7.47 -8.90 -4.13
N VAL A 95 -6.72 -8.38 -3.16
CA VAL A 95 -6.99 -7.07 -2.57
C VAL A 95 -6.93 -5.99 -3.65
N GLY A 96 -6.21 -6.26 -4.73
CA GLY A 96 -6.15 -5.45 -5.94
C GLY A 96 -4.86 -4.64 -6.02
N ASP A 97 -4.54 -3.94 -4.96
CA ASP A 97 -3.33 -3.12 -4.87
C ASP A 97 -2.93 -2.89 -3.41
N ASN A 98 -1.71 -2.44 -3.17
CA ASN A 98 -1.21 -2.22 -1.83
C ASN A 98 -1.75 -0.94 -1.16
N ASP A 99 -2.36 -0.01 -1.90
CA ASP A 99 -3.06 1.13 -1.31
C ASP A 99 -4.29 0.62 -0.54
N ASN A 100 -5.10 -0.25 -1.16
CA ASN A 100 -6.24 -0.90 -0.53
C ASN A 100 -5.81 -1.85 0.62
N LEU A 101 -4.74 -2.63 0.43
CA LEU A 101 -4.19 -3.44 1.52
C LEU A 101 -3.73 -2.58 2.69
N GLY A 102 -3.15 -1.40 2.42
CA GLY A 102 -2.80 -0.39 3.42
C GLY A 102 -4.00 0.08 4.22
N ALA A 103 -5.10 0.42 3.54
CA ALA A 103 -6.33 0.83 4.20
C ALA A 103 -6.90 -0.28 5.10
N TYR A 104 -6.99 -1.51 4.60
CA TYR A 104 -7.45 -2.64 5.42
C TYR A 104 -6.52 -2.92 6.60
N THR A 105 -5.20 -2.80 6.40
CA THR A 105 -4.23 -2.96 7.48
C THR A 105 -4.41 -1.87 8.54
N ALA A 106 -4.62 -0.61 8.15
CA ALA A 106 -4.89 0.49 9.06
C ALA A 106 -6.16 0.26 9.90
N LEU A 107 -7.24 -0.23 9.25
CA LEU A 107 -8.48 -0.59 9.92
C LEU A 107 -8.28 -1.73 10.95
N VAL A 108 -7.62 -2.82 10.55
CA VAL A 108 -7.37 -3.98 11.42
C VAL A 108 -6.46 -3.62 12.59
N ALA A 109 -5.40 -2.84 12.32
CA ALA A 109 -4.45 -2.36 13.32
C ALA A 109 -5.04 -1.29 14.23
N GLN A 110 -6.19 -0.71 13.87
CA GLN A 110 -6.78 0.46 14.56
C GLN A 110 -5.79 1.64 14.59
N ALA A 111 -5.20 1.93 13.43
CA ALA A 111 -4.27 3.05 13.30
C ALA A 111 -5.02 4.39 13.36
N ASP A 112 -4.34 5.42 13.82
CA ASP A 112 -4.86 6.80 13.83
C ASP A 112 -4.71 7.45 12.46
N THR A 113 -3.65 7.07 11.73
CA THR A 113 -3.30 7.69 10.45
C THR A 113 -2.82 6.63 9.45
N LEU A 114 -3.24 6.76 8.19
CA LEU A 114 -2.70 6.07 7.03
C LEU A 114 -1.87 7.05 6.20
N ILE A 115 -0.60 6.75 5.98
CA ILE A 115 0.27 7.51 5.07
C ILE A 115 0.51 6.67 3.82
N ILE A 116 0.07 7.19 2.67
CA ILE A 116 0.26 6.56 1.35
C ILE A 116 1.41 7.26 0.64
N CYS A 117 2.54 6.56 0.50
CA CYS A 117 3.70 7.05 -0.23
C CYS A 117 3.49 6.90 -1.75
N SER A 118 3.57 8.01 -2.47
CA SER A 118 3.41 8.10 -3.91
C SER A 118 4.69 8.62 -4.58
N ASP A 119 4.70 8.71 -5.90
CA ASP A 119 5.73 9.37 -6.71
C ASP A 119 5.40 10.83 -7.03
N ILE A 120 4.24 11.34 -6.54
CA ILE A 120 3.79 12.73 -6.62
C ILE A 120 3.38 13.22 -5.23
N ASP A 121 3.32 14.54 -5.06
CA ASP A 121 3.14 15.17 -3.73
C ASP A 121 1.74 14.99 -3.12
N GLY A 122 0.76 14.58 -3.91
CA GLY A 122 -0.62 14.36 -3.45
C GLY A 122 -1.63 14.36 -4.58
N LEU A 123 -2.87 14.71 -4.28
CA LEU A 123 -3.94 14.89 -5.26
C LEU A 123 -3.82 16.27 -5.88
N TYR A 124 -3.96 16.35 -7.20
CA TYR A 124 -3.92 17.59 -7.97
C TYR A 124 -5.25 17.83 -8.67
N THR A 125 -5.51 19.07 -9.05
CA THR A 125 -6.69 19.48 -9.85
C THR A 125 -6.69 18.89 -11.25
N ALA A 126 -5.53 18.47 -11.78
CA ALA A 126 -5.31 17.74 -13.02
C ALA A 126 -4.00 16.94 -12.92
N ASP A 127 -3.65 16.12 -13.91
CA ASP A 127 -2.35 15.42 -13.93
C ASP A 127 -1.19 16.44 -14.11
N PRO A 128 -0.34 16.68 -13.10
CA PRO A 128 0.72 17.69 -13.16
C PRO A 128 1.81 17.38 -14.20
N ARG A 129 1.85 16.16 -14.73
CA ARG A 129 2.74 15.75 -15.83
C ARG A 129 2.23 16.17 -17.20
N LYS A 130 0.93 16.52 -17.30
CA LYS A 130 0.24 16.88 -18.55
C LYS A 130 -0.25 18.32 -18.56
N ASP A 131 -0.64 18.84 -17.40
CA ASP A 131 -1.17 20.19 -17.24
C ASP A 131 -0.25 21.01 -16.31
N PRO A 132 0.47 21.99 -16.85
CA PRO A 132 1.34 22.87 -16.05
C PRO A 132 0.57 23.77 -15.07
N ASN A 133 -0.75 23.92 -15.24
CA ASN A 133 -1.61 24.70 -14.33
C ASN A 133 -2.22 23.83 -13.22
N ALA A 134 -1.91 22.53 -13.18
CA ALA A 134 -2.39 21.65 -12.12
C ALA A 134 -1.86 22.12 -10.76
N THR A 135 -2.76 22.34 -9.81
CA THR A 135 -2.45 22.76 -8.44
C THR A 135 -2.66 21.63 -7.46
N LEU A 136 -1.81 21.53 -6.46
CA LEU A 136 -1.94 20.57 -5.37
C LEU A 136 -3.18 20.89 -4.54
N ILE A 137 -3.96 19.87 -4.19
CA ILE A 137 -5.08 19.96 -3.26
C ILE A 137 -4.55 19.54 -1.88
N GLU A 138 -4.30 20.53 -1.03
CA GLU A 138 -3.69 20.29 0.28
C GLU A 138 -4.66 19.60 1.25
N HIS A 139 -5.97 19.88 1.14
CA HIS A 139 -6.97 19.35 2.05
C HIS A 139 -8.25 18.94 1.33
N VAL A 140 -8.72 17.73 1.65
CA VAL A 140 -10.00 17.19 1.18
C VAL A 140 -10.88 16.90 2.40
N SER A 141 -11.88 17.73 2.63
CA SER A 141 -12.82 17.57 3.75
C SER A 141 -13.81 16.42 3.55
N LYS A 142 -14.10 16.07 2.29
CA LYS A 142 -15.02 15.00 1.92
C LYS A 142 -14.62 14.40 0.58
N ILE A 143 -14.58 13.08 0.52
CA ILE A 143 -14.36 12.35 -0.73
C ILE A 143 -15.73 12.11 -1.38
N ASP A 144 -15.95 12.75 -2.52
CA ASP A 144 -17.18 12.66 -3.31
C ASP A 144 -16.87 12.35 -4.77
N SER A 145 -17.90 12.40 -5.64
CA SER A 145 -17.76 12.15 -7.07
C SER A 145 -16.78 13.10 -7.77
N THR A 146 -16.63 14.33 -7.26
CA THR A 146 -15.67 15.31 -7.80
C THR A 146 -14.24 14.87 -7.56
N ILE A 147 -13.93 14.46 -6.33
CA ILE A 147 -12.60 13.94 -5.94
C ILE A 147 -12.29 12.65 -6.71
N TYR A 148 -13.25 11.75 -6.84
CA TYR A 148 -13.09 10.56 -7.68
C TYR A 148 -12.88 10.90 -9.16
N GLY A 149 -13.51 11.96 -9.66
CA GLY A 149 -13.33 12.47 -11.03
C GLY A 149 -11.92 12.98 -11.28
N LEU A 150 -11.33 13.71 -10.32
CA LEU A 150 -9.94 14.17 -10.40
C LEU A 150 -8.93 13.01 -10.37
N ALA A 151 -9.21 11.97 -9.60
CA ALA A 151 -8.38 10.77 -9.51
C ALA A 151 -8.47 9.85 -10.75
N GLY A 152 -9.58 9.93 -11.50
CA GLY A 152 -9.87 9.09 -12.67
C GLY A 152 -9.54 9.70 -14.02
N GLY A 153 -8.82 10.82 -14.10
CA GLY A 153 -8.49 11.55 -15.34
C GLY A 153 -7.98 10.63 -16.46
N ALA A 154 -8.53 10.83 -17.67
CA ALA A 154 -8.31 9.99 -18.84
C ALA A 154 -6.81 9.83 -19.18
N GLY A 155 -6.27 8.63 -19.02
CA GLY A 155 -4.95 8.30 -19.53
C GLY A 155 -4.05 7.40 -18.72
N THR A 156 -4.48 6.85 -17.60
CA THR A 156 -3.65 5.88 -16.84
C THR A 156 -4.21 4.46 -16.98
N SER A 157 -4.02 3.87 -18.16
CA SER A 157 -4.45 2.50 -18.46
C SER A 157 -3.41 1.42 -18.12
N VAL A 158 -2.30 1.76 -17.46
CA VAL A 158 -1.25 0.77 -17.18
C VAL A 158 -0.65 1.04 -15.80
N GLY A 159 -1.30 0.50 -14.76
CA GLY A 159 -0.76 0.47 -13.41
C GLY A 159 -1.86 0.15 -12.40
N THR A 160 -1.69 -0.92 -11.63
CA THR A 160 -2.59 -1.34 -10.54
C THR A 160 -2.51 -0.43 -9.30
N GLY A 161 -1.95 0.78 -9.38
CA GLY A 161 -1.71 1.70 -8.27
C GLY A 161 -1.78 3.16 -8.70
N GLY A 162 -2.85 3.61 -9.34
CA GLY A 162 -3.06 5.00 -9.73
C GLY A 162 -3.61 5.86 -8.59
N MET A 163 -3.81 7.17 -8.84
CA MET A 163 -4.42 8.07 -7.85
C MET A 163 -5.79 7.56 -7.40
N ARG A 164 -6.55 6.91 -8.29
CA ARG A 164 -7.86 6.34 -7.96
C ARG A 164 -7.80 5.34 -6.81
N THR A 165 -6.84 4.41 -6.82
CA THR A 165 -6.70 3.42 -5.75
C THR A 165 -6.33 4.07 -4.41
N LYS A 166 -5.55 5.16 -4.44
CA LYS A 166 -5.21 5.94 -3.25
C LYS A 166 -6.43 6.67 -2.68
N ILE A 167 -7.29 7.21 -3.54
CA ILE A 167 -8.56 7.83 -3.11
C ILE A 167 -9.53 6.77 -2.57
N GLU A 168 -9.62 5.59 -3.17
CA GLU A 168 -10.43 4.48 -2.66
C GLU A 168 -9.94 4.01 -1.27
N ALA A 169 -8.63 3.94 -1.07
CA ALA A 169 -8.02 3.63 0.23
C ALA A 169 -8.30 4.73 1.26
N ALA A 170 -8.15 5.99 0.86
CA ALA A 170 -8.44 7.14 1.71
C ALA A 170 -9.92 7.18 2.14
N ASP A 171 -10.85 6.91 1.21
CA ASP A 171 -12.29 6.89 1.49
C ASP A 171 -12.65 5.83 2.56
N LYS A 172 -12.08 4.61 2.43
CA LYS A 172 -12.26 3.55 3.44
C LYS A 172 -11.78 3.97 4.83
N CYS A 173 -10.60 4.58 4.90
CA CYS A 173 -9.99 5.00 6.16
C CYS A 173 -10.73 6.18 6.79
N THR A 174 -10.98 7.24 6.04
CA THR A 174 -11.65 8.45 6.55
C THR A 174 -13.09 8.18 6.97
N SER A 175 -13.81 7.31 6.25
CA SER A 175 -15.14 6.82 6.65
C SER A 175 -15.15 6.08 8.00
N SER A 176 -13.99 5.61 8.45
CA SER A 176 -13.79 4.94 9.74
C SER A 176 -13.07 5.80 10.77
N GLY A 177 -12.89 7.10 10.49
CA GLY A 177 -12.25 8.05 11.41
C GLY A 177 -10.71 8.00 11.39
N ILE A 178 -10.09 7.31 10.43
CA ILE A 178 -8.64 7.26 10.26
C ILE A 178 -8.21 8.38 9.31
N GLN A 179 -7.35 9.27 9.76
CA GLN A 179 -6.76 10.30 8.91
C GLN A 179 -5.95 9.66 7.78
N THR A 180 -6.02 10.22 6.57
CA THR A 180 -5.22 9.70 5.46
C THR A 180 -4.42 10.82 4.79
N LEU A 181 -3.14 10.58 4.60
CA LEU A 181 -2.20 11.47 3.93
C LEU A 181 -1.66 10.78 2.66
N ILE A 182 -1.62 11.51 1.55
CA ILE A 182 -0.96 11.08 0.31
C ILE A 182 0.25 11.97 0.14
N VAL A 183 1.44 11.38 0.16
CA VAL A 183 2.70 12.12 0.21
C VAL A 183 3.72 11.60 -0.81
N ASN A 184 4.68 12.42 -1.16
CA ASN A 184 5.79 11.99 -2.03
C ASN A 184 6.83 11.21 -1.20
N GLY A 185 6.84 9.90 -1.34
CA GLY A 185 7.77 9.02 -0.62
C GLY A 185 9.23 9.11 -1.09
N ARG A 186 9.53 9.92 -2.14
CA ARG A 186 10.91 10.15 -2.61
C ARG A 186 11.56 11.37 -1.96
N LYS A 187 10.79 12.21 -1.28
CA LYS A 187 11.26 13.42 -0.60
C LYS A 187 11.39 13.14 0.89
N GLY A 188 12.63 13.07 1.40
CA GLY A 188 12.90 12.82 2.84
C GLY A 188 12.28 13.87 3.74
N GLU A 189 12.40 15.14 3.39
CA GLU A 189 11.80 16.31 4.09
C GLU A 189 10.28 16.22 4.30
N THR A 190 9.56 15.43 3.47
CA THR A 190 8.12 15.20 3.67
C THR A 190 7.83 14.51 4.99
N PHE A 191 8.67 13.57 5.40
CA PHE A 191 8.49 12.84 6.65
C PHE A 191 8.88 13.67 7.88
N ASP A 192 9.91 14.51 7.76
CA ASP A 192 10.31 15.44 8.81
C ASP A 192 9.17 16.40 9.12
N THR A 193 8.54 17.00 8.09
CA THR A 193 7.36 17.86 8.24
C THR A 193 6.16 17.14 8.88
N LEU A 194 5.96 15.86 8.59
CA LEU A 194 4.85 15.09 9.17
C LEU A 194 5.05 14.75 10.65
N ILE A 195 6.31 14.69 11.12
CA ILE A 195 6.66 14.35 12.51
C ILE A 195 6.69 15.61 13.37
N ASP A 196 7.21 16.70 12.83
CA ASP A 196 7.42 17.96 13.56
C ASP A 196 6.16 18.85 13.63
N GLY A 197 5.09 18.51 12.87
CA GLY A 197 3.79 19.21 12.89
C GLY A 197 3.75 20.39 11.97
#